data_57e000efe450c5272f2357e28b957733
#
_entry.id   57e000efe450c5272f2357e28b957733
#
_cell.length_a   1.000
_cell.length_b   1.000
_cell.length_c   1.000
_cell.angle_alpha   90.00
_cell.angle_beta   90.00
_cell.angle_gamma   90.00
#
_symmetry.space_group_name_H-M   'P 1'
#
loop_
_entity.id
_entity.type
_entity.pdbx_description
1 polymer ?
#
loop_
_entity_poly.entity_id
_entity_poly.type
_entity_poly.pdbx_seq_one_letter_code
_entity_poly.pdbx_strand_id
1 'polypeptide(L)'
;TGAIAGGNSQISGAFTVSETKDLANVLKAGKLPAAADIIQSEVVGPSLGQEAIDSGINSALLGLLLVSIWMMIYYGKAGLYANIALAVNLLFLFGVLASFGFVLTLPGIAGIVLTMGTAVDANIIIFERAKEELRLGKTLDVAIKESYSWTGAMRSIVDANVTHILTGIVLFIFGTGPIQGFALTLLIGIFTSLFTAIFITRILLDWDAYKGKTLRFVTNFSKNFFTKFNFDFLGFKKYTYIFSAIVVIASIASL
;
A
#
# COMPACT_ATOMS: atom_id res chain seq x y z
N THR A 1 -54.99 1.69 -13.94
CA THR A 1 -53.70 1.97 -14.58
C THR A 1 -53.72 1.37 -15.98
N GLY A 2 -54.10 2.20 -16.97
CA GLY A 2 -54.12 1.82 -18.38
C GLY A 2 -52.85 2.22 -19.10
N ALA A 3 -52.58 1.59 -20.26
CA ALA A 3 -51.45 1.99 -21.11
C ALA A 3 -51.65 3.43 -21.62
N ILE A 4 -50.59 4.23 -21.65
CA ILE A 4 -50.63 5.62 -22.13
C ILE A 4 -50.68 5.57 -23.65
N ALA A 5 -51.83 5.91 -24.20
CA ALA A 5 -52.05 6.00 -25.64
C ALA A 5 -51.22 7.16 -26.21
N GLY A 6 -50.26 6.83 -27.10
CA GLY A 6 -49.38 7.83 -27.74
C GLY A 6 -47.95 7.90 -27.16
N GLY A 7 -47.62 7.17 -26.09
CA GLY A 7 -46.27 7.04 -25.57
C GLY A 7 -45.65 8.28 -24.88
N ASN A 8 -46.38 9.38 -24.80
CA ASN A 8 -45.93 10.62 -24.16
C ASN A 8 -46.69 10.86 -22.86
N SER A 9 -45.99 11.12 -21.78
CA SER A 9 -46.57 11.52 -20.50
C SER A 9 -45.83 12.76 -19.96
N GLN A 10 -46.61 13.66 -19.33
CA GLN A 10 -46.06 14.84 -18.69
C GLN A 10 -46.37 14.78 -17.19
N ILE A 11 -45.34 14.93 -16.38
CA ILE A 11 -45.43 15.06 -14.93
C ILE A 11 -45.19 16.52 -14.60
N SER A 12 -46.18 17.18 -14.00
CA SER A 12 -46.11 18.60 -13.59
C SER A 12 -46.27 18.71 -12.09
N GLY A 13 -45.50 19.60 -11.47
CA GLY A 13 -45.53 19.86 -10.03
C GLY A 13 -44.49 20.94 -9.64
N ALA A 14 -44.42 21.29 -8.37
CA ALA A 14 -43.47 22.24 -7.85
C ALA A 14 -42.10 21.57 -7.63
N PHE A 15 -41.46 21.14 -8.70
CA PHE A 15 -40.15 20.48 -8.67
C PHE A 15 -39.02 21.48 -8.83
N THR A 16 -37.93 21.28 -8.08
CA THR A 16 -36.66 21.94 -8.36
C THR A 16 -35.97 21.34 -9.60
N VAL A 17 -35.04 22.08 -10.19
CA VAL A 17 -34.30 21.60 -11.38
C VAL A 17 -33.55 20.29 -11.11
N SER A 18 -33.07 20.08 -9.87
CA SER A 18 -32.41 18.84 -9.45
C SER A 18 -33.38 17.67 -9.41
N GLU A 19 -34.54 17.85 -8.75
CA GLU A 19 -35.57 16.81 -8.64
C GLU A 19 -36.12 16.42 -10.00
N THR A 20 -36.24 17.37 -10.93
CA THR A 20 -36.69 17.09 -12.30
C THR A 20 -35.71 16.21 -13.07
N LYS A 21 -34.39 16.45 -12.90
CA LYS A 21 -33.34 15.61 -13.49
C LYS A 21 -33.34 14.20 -12.91
N ASP A 22 -33.46 14.09 -11.59
CA ASP A 22 -33.49 12.79 -10.91
C ASP A 22 -34.72 11.99 -11.31
N LEU A 23 -35.88 12.63 -11.38
CA LEU A 23 -37.13 12.01 -11.87
C LEU A 23 -37.01 11.57 -13.33
N ALA A 24 -36.38 12.37 -14.19
CA ALA A 24 -36.13 12.01 -15.59
C ALA A 24 -35.21 10.81 -15.71
N ASN A 25 -34.19 10.72 -14.87
CA ASN A 25 -33.26 9.58 -14.84
C ASN A 25 -33.97 8.30 -14.38
N VAL A 26 -34.77 8.37 -13.32
CA VAL A 26 -35.57 7.24 -12.83
C VAL A 26 -36.56 6.75 -13.89
N LEU A 27 -37.23 7.66 -14.59
CA LEU A 27 -38.16 7.31 -15.66
C LEU A 27 -37.47 6.69 -16.88
N LYS A 28 -36.26 7.16 -17.22
CA LYS A 28 -35.43 6.55 -18.29
C LYS A 28 -34.91 5.15 -17.91
N ALA A 29 -34.58 4.92 -16.64
CA ALA A 29 -34.13 3.61 -16.14
C ALA A 29 -35.26 2.56 -16.15
N GLY A 30 -36.55 2.99 -16.24
CA GLY A 30 -37.69 2.09 -16.25
C GLY A 30 -38.02 1.50 -14.88
N LYS A 31 -38.98 0.57 -14.86
CA LYS A 31 -39.33 -0.15 -13.62
C LYS A 31 -38.24 -1.13 -13.23
N LEU A 32 -37.60 -0.92 -12.10
CA LEU A 32 -36.67 -1.90 -11.52
C LEU A 32 -37.43 -3.20 -11.22
N PRO A 33 -36.90 -4.36 -11.58
CA PRO A 33 -37.53 -5.66 -11.33
C PRO A 33 -37.57 -6.04 -9.83
N ALA A 34 -36.79 -5.36 -8.99
CA ALA A 34 -36.80 -5.48 -7.53
C ALA A 34 -36.64 -4.10 -6.89
N ALA A 35 -37.14 -3.95 -5.65
CA ALA A 35 -36.89 -2.75 -4.85
C ALA A 35 -35.38 -2.65 -4.59
N ALA A 36 -34.77 -1.50 -4.87
CA ALA A 36 -33.39 -1.23 -4.58
C ALA A 36 -33.33 -0.33 -3.34
N ASP A 37 -32.65 -0.80 -2.30
CA ASP A 37 -32.34 -0.02 -1.10
C ASP A 37 -30.97 0.62 -1.26
N ILE A 38 -30.86 1.90 -0.91
CA ILE A 38 -29.57 2.60 -0.87
C ILE A 38 -28.85 2.15 0.39
N ILE A 39 -27.84 1.29 0.24
CA ILE A 39 -27.03 0.76 1.34
C ILE A 39 -26.08 1.85 1.85
N GLN A 40 -25.56 2.68 0.95
CA GLN A 40 -24.63 3.76 1.29
C GLN A 40 -24.76 4.88 0.25
N SER A 41 -24.82 6.12 0.72
CA SER A 41 -24.74 7.32 -0.11
C SER A 41 -23.73 8.27 0.50
N GLU A 42 -22.71 8.63 -0.27
CA GLU A 42 -21.68 9.60 0.14
C GLU A 42 -21.66 10.73 -0.88
N VAL A 43 -21.99 11.95 -0.43
CA VAL A 43 -21.97 13.14 -1.26
C VAL A 43 -20.84 14.03 -0.80
N VAL A 44 -19.76 14.10 -1.60
CA VAL A 44 -18.65 15.01 -1.38
C VAL A 44 -18.74 16.15 -2.39
N GLY A 45 -18.72 17.39 -1.90
CA GLY A 45 -18.71 18.56 -2.79
C GLY A 45 -17.45 18.56 -3.69
N PRO A 46 -17.55 19.06 -4.94
CA PRO A 46 -16.43 19.02 -5.89
C PRO A 46 -15.14 19.67 -5.36
N SER A 47 -15.24 20.75 -4.59
CA SER A 47 -14.10 21.44 -3.99
C SER A 47 -13.43 20.62 -2.89
N LEU A 48 -14.19 20.02 -1.99
CA LEU A 48 -13.64 19.16 -0.91
C LEU A 48 -13.04 17.88 -1.45
N GLY A 49 -13.63 17.30 -2.50
CA GLY A 49 -13.08 16.12 -3.17
C GLY A 49 -11.74 16.43 -3.84
N GLN A 50 -11.62 17.56 -4.53
CA GLN A 50 -10.38 17.96 -5.19
C GLN A 50 -9.28 18.28 -4.17
N GLU A 51 -9.57 19.00 -3.10
CA GLU A 51 -8.60 19.31 -2.03
C GLU A 51 -8.08 18.03 -1.37
N ALA A 52 -8.94 17.05 -1.11
CA ALA A 52 -8.55 15.76 -0.53
C ALA A 52 -7.67 14.96 -1.49
N ILE A 53 -7.96 14.97 -2.80
CA ILE A 53 -7.14 14.32 -3.83
C ILE A 53 -5.76 14.98 -3.90
N ASP A 54 -5.70 16.29 -3.98
CA ASP A 54 -4.44 17.05 -4.08
C ASP A 54 -3.58 16.85 -2.83
N SER A 55 -4.18 16.88 -1.64
CA SER A 55 -3.49 16.59 -0.38
C SER A 55 -2.99 15.15 -0.30
N GLY A 56 -3.79 14.18 -0.77
CA GLY A 56 -3.43 12.78 -0.86
C GLY A 56 -2.23 12.55 -1.79
N ILE A 57 -2.26 13.14 -2.98
CA ILE A 57 -1.16 13.03 -3.94
C ILE A 57 0.11 13.69 -3.41
N ASN A 58 0.01 14.90 -2.85
CA ASN A 58 1.17 15.60 -2.28
C ASN A 58 1.80 14.81 -1.13
N SER A 59 0.97 14.24 -0.24
CA SER A 59 1.44 13.39 0.86
C SER A 59 2.12 12.12 0.34
N ALA A 60 1.57 11.49 -0.71
CA ALA A 60 2.14 10.34 -1.37
C ALA A 60 3.52 10.65 -1.98
N LEU A 61 3.63 11.76 -2.71
CA LEU A 61 4.88 12.20 -3.33
C LEU A 61 5.94 12.52 -2.27
N LEU A 62 5.56 13.20 -1.19
CA LEU A 62 6.47 13.49 -0.08
C LEU A 62 6.95 12.20 0.60
N GLY A 63 6.05 11.27 0.90
CA GLY A 63 6.39 9.98 1.47
C GLY A 63 7.32 9.17 0.57
N LEU A 64 7.01 9.09 -0.73
CA LEU A 64 7.84 8.44 -1.73
C LEU A 64 9.26 9.03 -1.79
N LEU A 65 9.36 10.35 -1.79
CA LEU A 65 10.63 11.06 -1.82
C LEU A 65 11.46 10.79 -0.56
N LEU A 66 10.84 10.87 0.61
CA LEU A 66 11.53 10.60 1.89
C LEU A 66 12.03 9.17 1.96
N VAL A 67 11.20 8.17 1.61
CA VAL A 67 11.60 6.76 1.57
C VAL A 67 12.71 6.53 0.55
N SER A 68 12.60 7.10 -0.65
CA SER A 68 13.61 6.98 -1.70
C SER A 68 14.97 7.55 -1.30
N ILE A 69 14.97 8.73 -0.68
CA ILE A 69 16.20 9.36 -0.16
C ILE A 69 16.79 8.49 0.95
N TRP A 70 15.97 8.03 1.90
CA TRP A 70 16.42 7.17 3.00
C TRP A 70 17.07 5.89 2.49
N MET A 71 16.44 5.22 1.52
CA MET A 71 16.97 4.01 0.91
C MET A 71 18.33 4.25 0.25
N MET A 72 18.51 5.37 -0.46
CA MET A 72 19.80 5.71 -1.07
C MET A 72 20.87 6.03 -0.03
N ILE A 73 20.53 6.80 1.01
CA ILE A 73 21.47 7.15 2.09
C ILE A 73 21.89 5.91 2.85
N TYR A 74 20.98 4.99 3.13
CA TYR A 74 21.26 3.82 3.98
C TYR A 74 21.90 2.66 3.20
N TYR A 75 21.34 2.30 2.03
CA TYR A 75 21.80 1.13 1.25
C TYR A 75 22.66 1.50 0.02
N GLY A 76 22.88 2.77 -0.25
CA GLY A 76 23.71 3.22 -1.37
C GLY A 76 23.17 2.73 -2.72
N LYS A 77 24.00 2.01 -3.48
CA LYS A 77 23.59 1.50 -4.81
C LYS A 77 22.45 0.48 -4.74
N ALA A 78 22.41 -0.37 -3.73
CA ALA A 78 21.30 -1.29 -3.56
C ALA A 78 19.99 -0.53 -3.31
N GLY A 79 20.05 0.58 -2.56
CA GLY A 79 18.91 1.49 -2.39
C GLY A 79 18.42 2.11 -3.70
N LEU A 80 19.33 2.43 -4.63
CA LEU A 80 18.93 2.89 -5.97
C LEU A 80 18.15 1.80 -6.73
N TYR A 81 18.56 0.54 -6.62
CA TYR A 81 17.84 -0.58 -7.26
C TYR A 81 16.46 -0.80 -6.64
N ALA A 82 16.34 -0.67 -5.31
CA ALA A 82 15.03 -0.69 -4.65
C ALA A 82 14.13 0.47 -5.12
N ASN A 83 14.67 1.65 -5.34
CA ASN A 83 13.91 2.79 -5.87
C ASN A 83 13.45 2.56 -7.32
N ILE A 84 14.28 1.94 -8.16
CA ILE A 84 13.87 1.53 -9.52
C ILE A 84 12.74 0.50 -9.42
N ALA A 85 12.86 -0.50 -8.56
CA ALA A 85 11.81 -1.49 -8.34
C ALA A 85 10.51 -0.85 -7.81
N LEU A 86 10.61 0.15 -6.93
CA LEU A 86 9.47 0.92 -6.44
C LEU A 86 8.78 1.71 -7.56
N ALA A 87 9.55 2.35 -8.45
CA ALA A 87 8.99 3.04 -9.61
C ALA A 87 8.27 2.07 -10.55
N VAL A 88 8.86 0.90 -10.82
CA VAL A 88 8.22 -0.17 -11.60
C VAL A 88 6.98 -0.71 -10.90
N ASN A 89 7.00 -0.84 -9.57
CA ASN A 89 5.83 -1.25 -8.79
C ASN A 89 4.67 -0.27 -8.97
N LEU A 90 4.92 1.03 -8.87
CA LEU A 90 3.89 2.04 -9.12
C LEU A 90 3.33 1.96 -10.55
N LEU A 91 4.21 1.76 -11.54
CA LEU A 91 3.78 1.57 -12.93
C LEU A 91 2.85 0.35 -13.07
N PHE A 92 3.20 -0.78 -12.46
CA PHE A 92 2.36 -1.97 -12.48
C PHE A 92 1.05 -1.78 -11.72
N LEU A 93 1.09 -1.17 -10.54
CA LEU A 93 -0.09 -0.86 -9.75
C LEU A 93 -1.11 -0.02 -10.56
N PHE A 94 -0.67 1.11 -11.10
CA PHE A 94 -1.54 1.95 -11.93
C PHE A 94 -1.95 1.28 -13.23
N GLY A 95 -1.06 0.50 -13.86
CA GLY A 95 -1.35 -0.27 -15.06
C GLY A 95 -2.47 -1.30 -14.83
N VAL A 96 -2.43 -2.03 -13.71
CA VAL A 96 -3.46 -2.99 -13.33
C VAL A 96 -4.78 -2.27 -13.03
N LEU A 97 -4.76 -1.21 -12.20
CA LEU A 97 -5.95 -0.44 -11.88
C LEU A 97 -6.64 0.11 -13.15
N ALA A 98 -5.86 0.67 -14.07
CA ALA A 98 -6.36 1.20 -15.33
C ALA A 98 -6.92 0.11 -16.25
N SER A 99 -6.24 -1.05 -16.35
CA SER A 99 -6.67 -2.18 -17.20
C SER A 99 -8.03 -2.74 -16.80
N PHE A 100 -8.31 -2.78 -15.49
CA PHE A 100 -9.57 -3.28 -14.98
C PHE A 100 -10.65 -2.20 -14.86
N GLY A 101 -10.35 -0.96 -15.22
CA GLY A 101 -11.31 0.16 -15.15
C GLY A 101 -11.75 0.51 -13.72
N PHE A 102 -10.91 0.24 -12.72
CA PHE A 102 -11.24 0.56 -11.33
C PHE A 102 -11.26 2.06 -11.09
N VAL A 103 -12.33 2.52 -10.45
CA VAL A 103 -12.46 3.91 -10.02
C VAL A 103 -11.64 4.13 -8.75
N LEU A 104 -10.73 5.08 -8.82
CA LEU A 104 -9.91 5.44 -7.67
C LEU A 104 -10.73 6.29 -6.69
N THR A 105 -11.02 5.72 -5.52
CA THR A 105 -11.70 6.40 -4.41
C THR A 105 -10.69 7.06 -3.48
N LEU A 106 -11.12 8.01 -2.62
CA LEU A 106 -10.23 8.61 -1.61
C LEU A 106 -9.56 7.55 -0.70
N PRO A 107 -10.28 6.56 -0.14
CA PRO A 107 -9.64 5.45 0.57
C PRO A 107 -8.74 4.61 -0.32
N GLY A 108 -9.04 4.48 -1.61
CA GLY A 108 -8.15 3.82 -2.58
C GLY A 108 -6.80 4.53 -2.72
N ILE A 109 -6.79 5.87 -2.73
CA ILE A 109 -5.54 6.66 -2.68
C ILE A 109 -4.75 6.35 -1.40
N ALA A 110 -5.42 6.30 -0.24
CA ALA A 110 -4.78 5.91 1.01
C ALA A 110 -4.18 4.50 0.95
N GLY A 111 -4.86 3.55 0.29
CA GLY A 111 -4.34 2.21 0.02
C GLY A 111 -3.06 2.23 -0.83
N ILE A 112 -3.00 3.06 -1.86
CA ILE A 112 -1.79 3.26 -2.67
C ILE A 112 -0.64 3.81 -1.82
N VAL A 113 -0.89 4.84 -1.01
CA VAL A 113 0.13 5.44 -0.13
C VAL A 113 0.67 4.41 0.87
N LEU A 114 -0.21 3.60 1.45
CA LEU A 114 0.17 2.52 2.35
C LEU A 114 1.04 1.48 1.65
N THR A 115 0.65 1.05 0.45
CA THR A 115 1.42 0.05 -0.31
C THR A 115 2.76 0.57 -0.80
N MET A 116 2.92 1.87 -1.05
CA MET A 116 4.24 2.45 -1.33
C MET A 116 5.20 2.28 -0.15
N GLY A 117 4.73 2.44 1.09
CA GLY A 117 5.53 2.18 2.29
C GLY A 117 5.93 0.71 2.40
N THR A 118 4.97 -0.20 2.27
CA THR A 118 5.21 -1.65 2.38
C THR A 118 5.99 -2.24 1.20
N ALA A 119 6.00 -1.59 0.04
CA ALA A 119 6.72 -2.06 -1.15
C ALA A 119 8.24 -2.09 -0.98
N VAL A 120 8.81 -1.27 -0.11
CA VAL A 120 10.25 -1.30 0.19
C VAL A 120 10.62 -2.29 1.27
N ASP A 121 9.68 -2.75 2.10
CA ASP A 121 9.97 -3.63 3.24
C ASP A 121 10.58 -4.96 2.80
N ALA A 122 10.08 -5.57 1.74
CA ALA A 122 10.65 -6.79 1.19
C ALA A 122 12.11 -6.58 0.73
N ASN A 123 12.41 -5.44 0.10
CA ASN A 123 13.77 -5.11 -0.31
C ASN A 123 14.70 -4.90 0.90
N ILE A 124 14.20 -4.27 1.97
CA ILE A 124 14.95 -4.07 3.22
C ILE A 124 15.34 -5.42 3.83
N ILE A 125 14.40 -6.36 3.97
CA ILE A 125 14.64 -7.69 4.53
C ILE A 125 15.69 -8.43 3.69
N ILE A 126 15.58 -8.39 2.36
CA ILE A 126 16.55 -9.00 1.44
C ILE A 126 17.93 -8.36 1.60
N PHE A 127 18.03 -7.04 1.66
CA PHE A 127 19.31 -6.34 1.78
C PHE A 127 19.97 -6.56 3.12
N GLU A 128 19.21 -6.58 4.22
CA GLU A 128 19.77 -6.90 5.54
C GLU A 128 20.29 -8.34 5.57
N ARG A 129 19.56 -9.30 4.99
CA ARG A 129 20.03 -10.67 4.86
C ARG A 129 21.29 -10.77 4.01
N ALA A 130 21.36 -10.09 2.88
CA ALA A 130 22.55 -10.04 2.04
C ALA A 130 23.77 -9.43 2.79
N LYS A 131 23.54 -8.40 3.61
CA LYS A 131 24.60 -7.83 4.50
C LYS A 131 25.11 -8.84 5.50
N GLU A 132 24.23 -9.64 6.11
CA GLU A 132 24.65 -10.70 7.04
C GLU A 132 25.54 -11.72 6.35
N GLU A 133 25.13 -12.21 5.18
CA GLU A 133 25.89 -13.19 4.41
C GLU A 133 27.26 -12.65 3.95
N LEU A 134 27.33 -11.38 3.55
CA LEU A 134 28.60 -10.71 3.24
C LEU A 134 29.50 -10.54 4.47
N ARG A 135 28.93 -10.29 5.66
CA ARG A 135 29.71 -10.23 6.91
C ARG A 135 30.29 -11.57 7.30
N LEU A 136 29.66 -12.68 6.90
CA LEU A 136 30.16 -14.04 7.06
C LEU A 136 31.28 -14.38 6.05
N GLY A 137 31.69 -13.42 5.19
CA GLY A 137 32.78 -13.58 4.22
C GLY A 137 32.37 -14.26 2.90
N LYS A 138 31.05 -14.44 2.65
CA LYS A 138 30.58 -14.99 1.38
C LYS A 138 30.76 -13.97 0.23
N THR A 139 30.88 -14.49 -0.98
CA THR A 139 30.92 -13.65 -2.19
C THR A 139 29.56 -12.98 -2.44
N LEU A 140 29.55 -11.90 -3.20
CA LEU A 140 28.34 -11.15 -3.51
C LEU A 140 27.25 -12.03 -4.15
N ASP A 141 27.63 -12.86 -5.13
CA ASP A 141 26.71 -13.78 -5.82
C ASP A 141 26.05 -14.77 -4.85
N VAL A 142 26.85 -15.39 -3.97
CA VAL A 142 26.35 -16.30 -2.94
C VAL A 142 25.45 -15.57 -1.94
N ALA A 143 25.86 -14.37 -1.50
CA ALA A 143 25.07 -13.58 -0.56
C ALA A 143 23.70 -13.19 -1.13
N ILE A 144 23.63 -12.79 -2.41
CA ILE A 144 22.36 -12.51 -3.09
C ILE A 144 21.52 -13.79 -3.17
N LYS A 145 22.08 -14.89 -3.64
CA LYS A 145 21.38 -16.18 -3.78
C LYS A 145 20.79 -16.66 -2.44
N GLU A 146 21.58 -16.59 -1.36
CA GLU A 146 21.12 -16.98 -0.03
C GLU A 146 20.06 -16.02 0.53
N SER A 147 20.16 -14.72 0.28
CA SER A 147 19.16 -13.77 0.74
C SER A 147 17.79 -14.00 0.09
N TYR A 148 17.74 -14.48 -1.14
CA TYR A 148 16.49 -14.85 -1.84
C TYR A 148 16.06 -16.30 -1.59
N SER A 149 16.80 -17.07 -0.77
CA SER A 149 16.42 -18.44 -0.45
C SER A 149 15.26 -18.49 0.54
N TRP A 150 14.59 -19.64 0.62
CA TRP A 150 13.52 -19.85 1.60
C TRP A 150 14.03 -19.80 3.05
N THR A 151 15.24 -20.23 3.28
CA THR A 151 15.95 -20.14 4.58
C THR A 151 16.51 -18.74 4.85
N GLY A 152 16.55 -17.88 3.83
CA GLY A 152 16.97 -16.48 3.92
C GLY A 152 15.80 -15.54 4.24
N ALA A 153 15.58 -14.55 3.39
CA ALA A 153 14.54 -13.53 3.57
C ALA A 153 13.15 -13.96 3.09
N MET A 154 13.05 -14.91 2.14
CA MET A 154 11.80 -15.22 1.45
C MET A 154 10.67 -15.64 2.40
N ARG A 155 10.96 -16.48 3.38
CA ARG A 155 9.97 -16.91 4.36
C ARG A 155 9.39 -15.72 5.14
N SER A 156 10.24 -14.85 5.66
CA SER A 156 9.79 -13.68 6.41
C SER A 156 8.96 -12.71 5.56
N ILE A 157 9.32 -12.55 4.28
CA ILE A 157 8.58 -11.72 3.34
C ILE A 157 7.18 -12.31 3.09
N VAL A 158 7.09 -13.61 2.85
CA VAL A 158 5.81 -14.29 2.62
C VAL A 158 4.95 -14.22 3.88
N ASP A 159 5.49 -14.56 5.05
CA ASP A 159 4.76 -14.55 6.32
C ASP A 159 4.18 -13.15 6.64
N ALA A 160 4.97 -12.09 6.45
CA ALA A 160 4.51 -10.72 6.64
C ALA A 160 3.39 -10.33 5.65
N ASN A 161 3.51 -10.71 4.39
CA ASN A 161 2.52 -10.35 3.38
C ASN A 161 1.25 -11.19 3.44
N VAL A 162 1.31 -12.44 3.92
CA VAL A 162 0.11 -13.27 4.13
C VAL A 162 -0.87 -12.60 5.09
N THR A 163 -0.40 -11.97 6.16
CA THR A 163 -1.28 -11.25 7.10
C THR A 163 -1.95 -10.05 6.44
N HIS A 164 -1.22 -9.28 5.64
CA HIS A 164 -1.78 -8.16 4.88
C HIS A 164 -2.78 -8.63 3.81
N ILE A 165 -2.48 -9.72 3.10
CA ILE A 165 -3.40 -10.31 2.11
C ILE A 165 -4.69 -10.78 2.77
N LEU A 166 -4.61 -11.49 3.91
CA LEU A 166 -5.78 -11.93 4.66
C LEU A 166 -6.65 -10.74 5.10
N THR A 167 -6.02 -9.70 5.65
CA THR A 167 -6.72 -8.45 6.01
C THR A 167 -7.38 -7.81 4.79
N GLY A 168 -6.67 -7.70 3.67
CA GLY A 168 -7.20 -7.17 2.42
C GLY A 168 -8.39 -7.97 1.90
N ILE A 169 -8.32 -9.31 1.94
CA ILE A 169 -9.42 -10.19 1.51
C ILE A 169 -10.65 -9.99 2.42
N VAL A 170 -10.47 -9.94 3.73
CA VAL A 170 -11.58 -9.70 4.68
C VAL A 170 -12.23 -8.34 4.41
N LEU A 171 -11.44 -7.28 4.24
CA LEU A 171 -11.94 -5.95 3.91
C LEU A 171 -12.62 -5.91 2.52
N PHE A 172 -12.16 -6.70 1.56
CA PHE A 172 -12.76 -6.76 0.24
C PHE A 172 -14.11 -7.49 0.24
N ILE A 173 -14.22 -8.59 1.01
CA ILE A 173 -15.47 -9.40 1.07
C ILE A 173 -16.53 -8.72 1.94
N PHE A 174 -16.15 -8.21 3.10
CA PHE A 174 -17.09 -7.66 4.08
C PHE A 174 -17.20 -6.13 4.02
N GLY A 175 -16.25 -5.45 3.36
CA GLY A 175 -16.28 -4.00 3.18
C GLY A 175 -17.32 -3.59 2.14
N THR A 176 -17.83 -2.37 2.27
CA THR A 176 -18.76 -1.76 1.32
C THR A 176 -18.17 -0.49 0.76
N GLY A 177 -18.49 -0.17 -0.49
CA GLY A 177 -18.14 1.09 -1.15
C GLY A 177 -16.67 1.50 -1.00
N PRO A 178 -16.37 2.56 -0.24
CA PRO A 178 -15.02 3.09 -0.08
C PRO A 178 -14.02 2.10 0.52
N ILE A 179 -14.45 1.26 1.49
CA ILE A 179 -13.60 0.26 2.15
C ILE A 179 -13.17 -0.83 1.14
N GLN A 180 -14.09 -1.23 0.27
CA GLN A 180 -13.79 -2.21 -0.78
C GLN A 180 -12.75 -1.66 -1.77
N GLY A 181 -12.87 -0.36 -2.15
CA GLY A 181 -11.89 0.32 -2.99
C GLY A 181 -10.49 0.37 -2.35
N PHE A 182 -10.40 0.66 -1.05
CA PHE A 182 -9.15 0.58 -0.29
C PHE A 182 -8.57 -0.84 -0.30
N ALA A 183 -9.39 -1.84 0.02
CA ALA A 183 -8.95 -3.24 0.07
C ALA A 183 -8.41 -3.74 -1.27
N LEU A 184 -9.06 -3.34 -2.37
CA LEU A 184 -8.65 -3.68 -3.72
C LEU A 184 -7.26 -3.11 -4.06
N THR A 185 -7.07 -1.80 -3.83
CA THR A 185 -5.76 -1.15 -4.08
C THR A 185 -4.66 -1.73 -3.20
N LEU A 186 -4.98 -2.08 -1.95
CA LEU A 186 -4.07 -2.75 -1.03
C LEU A 186 -3.64 -4.13 -1.58
N LEU A 187 -4.59 -4.98 -1.99
CA LEU A 187 -4.30 -6.31 -2.52
C LEU A 187 -3.45 -6.24 -3.79
N ILE A 188 -3.85 -5.42 -4.76
CA ILE A 188 -3.08 -5.23 -6.00
C ILE A 188 -1.67 -4.73 -5.67
N GLY A 189 -1.56 -3.74 -4.78
CA GLY A 189 -0.28 -3.18 -4.37
C GLY A 189 0.65 -4.20 -3.71
N ILE A 190 0.14 -5.09 -2.87
CA ILE A 190 0.92 -6.16 -2.26
C ILE A 190 1.44 -7.13 -3.32
N PHE A 191 0.60 -7.59 -4.25
CA PHE A 191 1.03 -8.51 -5.31
C PHE A 191 2.06 -7.88 -6.23
N THR A 192 1.86 -6.63 -6.66
CA THR A 192 2.82 -5.92 -7.51
C THR A 192 4.13 -5.64 -6.79
N SER A 193 4.09 -5.30 -5.48
CA SER A 193 5.28 -5.05 -4.68
C SER A 193 6.12 -6.32 -4.46
N LEU A 194 5.47 -7.45 -4.16
CA LEU A 194 6.15 -8.74 -4.05
C LEU A 194 6.81 -9.12 -5.37
N PHE A 195 6.11 -8.96 -6.48
CA PHE A 195 6.66 -9.24 -7.80
C PHE A 195 7.91 -8.38 -8.07
N THR A 196 7.84 -7.08 -7.84
CA THR A 196 8.97 -6.18 -8.12
C THR A 196 10.14 -6.38 -7.17
N ALA A 197 9.91 -6.64 -5.90
CA ALA A 197 10.98 -6.93 -4.93
C ALA A 197 11.68 -8.25 -5.23
N ILE A 198 10.94 -9.30 -5.61
CA ILE A 198 11.50 -10.62 -5.84
C ILE A 198 12.17 -10.71 -7.21
N PHE A 199 11.57 -10.16 -8.26
CA PHE A 199 12.06 -10.32 -9.63
C PHE A 199 12.89 -9.12 -10.09
N ILE A 200 12.36 -7.90 -10.03
CA ILE A 200 13.04 -6.72 -10.60
C ILE A 200 14.29 -6.37 -9.81
N THR A 201 14.18 -6.30 -8.48
CA THR A 201 15.35 -6.02 -7.64
C THR A 201 16.42 -7.09 -7.80
N ARG A 202 16.03 -8.37 -7.86
CA ARG A 202 16.97 -9.48 -8.05
C ARG A 202 17.71 -9.37 -9.37
N ILE A 203 17.02 -9.11 -10.48
CA ILE A 203 17.65 -8.94 -11.80
C ILE A 203 18.72 -7.84 -11.76
N LEU A 204 18.41 -6.72 -11.11
CA LEU A 204 19.34 -5.59 -11.00
C LEU A 204 20.57 -5.94 -10.13
N LEU A 205 20.37 -6.68 -9.04
CA LEU A 205 21.46 -7.15 -8.17
C LEU A 205 22.35 -8.18 -8.87
N ASP A 206 21.74 -9.19 -9.53
CA ASP A 206 22.44 -10.22 -10.28
C ASP A 206 23.24 -9.62 -11.44
N TRP A 207 22.73 -8.59 -12.11
CA TRP A 207 23.42 -7.87 -13.17
C TRP A 207 24.71 -7.19 -12.68
N ASP A 208 24.68 -6.57 -11.49
CA ASP A 208 25.87 -5.96 -10.90
C ASP A 208 26.88 -7.04 -10.41
N ALA A 209 26.39 -8.15 -9.86
CA ALA A 209 27.21 -9.28 -9.47
C ALA A 209 27.93 -9.90 -10.67
N TYR A 210 27.22 -10.11 -11.79
CA TYR A 210 27.79 -10.62 -13.04
C TYR A 210 28.87 -9.71 -13.63
N LYS A 211 28.75 -8.39 -13.48
CA LYS A 211 29.76 -7.42 -13.92
C LYS A 211 31.01 -7.37 -13.03
N GLY A 212 31.11 -8.22 -12.01
CA GLY A 212 32.23 -8.23 -11.08
C GLY A 212 32.35 -6.97 -10.23
N LYS A 213 31.27 -6.17 -10.14
CA LYS A 213 31.26 -4.96 -9.30
C LYS A 213 31.06 -5.33 -7.85
N THR A 214 31.83 -4.69 -6.96
CA THR A 214 31.62 -4.79 -5.51
C THR A 214 30.40 -3.96 -5.13
N LEU A 215 29.23 -4.59 -5.11
CA LEU A 215 28.03 -3.96 -4.56
C LEU A 215 28.11 -3.99 -3.04
N ARG A 216 28.03 -2.81 -2.43
CA ARG A 216 27.95 -2.67 -0.99
C ARG A 216 26.52 -2.31 -0.61
N PHE A 217 25.88 -3.11 0.26
CA PHE A 217 24.56 -2.81 0.84
C PHE A 217 24.65 -1.84 2.03
N VAL A 218 25.76 -1.12 2.15
CA VAL A 218 26.02 -0.16 3.23
C VAL A 218 26.72 1.06 2.67
N THR A 219 26.39 2.22 3.20
CA THR A 219 27.15 3.45 3.01
C THR A 219 28.10 3.67 4.19
N ASN A 220 29.02 4.61 4.06
CA ASN A 220 29.89 5.00 5.19
C ASN A 220 29.09 5.51 6.40
N PHE A 221 27.91 6.06 6.16
CA PHE A 221 26.96 6.50 7.19
C PHE A 221 26.31 5.30 7.90
N SER A 222 25.75 4.35 7.14
CA SER A 222 24.99 3.24 7.70
C SER A 222 25.87 2.12 8.31
N LYS A 223 27.15 2.06 7.93
CA LYS A 223 28.09 1.03 8.41
C LYS A 223 28.18 0.95 9.94
N ASN A 224 28.13 2.09 10.62
CA ASN A 224 28.31 2.20 12.06
C ASN A 224 27.06 2.73 12.80
N PHE A 225 25.93 2.87 12.11
CA PHE A 225 24.76 3.57 12.67
C PHE A 225 24.19 2.88 13.91
N PHE A 226 24.15 1.54 13.92
CA PHE A 226 23.65 0.77 15.07
C PHE A 226 24.73 0.03 15.86
N THR A 227 25.99 0.00 15.41
CA THR A 227 27.04 -0.77 16.08
C THR A 227 27.46 -0.19 17.43
N LYS A 228 27.18 1.10 17.66
CA LYS A 228 27.48 1.79 18.93
C LYS A 228 26.34 1.73 19.94
N PHE A 229 25.16 1.26 19.53
CA PHE A 229 24.00 1.12 20.41
C PHE A 229 24.07 -0.22 21.15
N ASN A 230 24.74 -0.23 22.27
CA ASN A 230 24.73 -1.38 23.20
C ASN A 230 23.76 -1.05 24.36
N PHE A 231 22.46 -1.08 24.05
CA PHE A 231 21.42 -0.81 25.04
C PHE A 231 20.89 -2.14 25.59
N ASP A 232 21.01 -2.32 26.89
CA ASP A 232 20.49 -3.51 27.58
C ASP A 232 18.98 -3.43 27.74
N PHE A 233 18.24 -3.78 26.69
CA PHE A 233 16.78 -3.83 26.71
C PHE A 233 16.21 -4.79 27.77
N LEU A 234 16.93 -5.88 28.04
CA LEU A 234 16.49 -6.89 29.01
C LEU A 234 16.64 -6.39 30.45
N GLY A 235 17.67 -5.60 30.73
CA GLY A 235 17.87 -4.97 32.04
C GLY A 235 16.73 -3.97 32.37
N PHE A 236 16.20 -3.29 31.35
CA PHE A 236 15.11 -2.31 31.52
C PHE A 236 13.70 -2.90 31.59
N LYS A 237 13.53 -4.22 31.41
CA LYS A 237 12.21 -4.89 31.39
C LYS A 237 11.31 -4.55 32.60
N LYS A 238 11.90 -4.40 33.77
CA LYS A 238 11.18 -4.10 35.02
C LYS A 238 10.48 -2.73 34.97
N TYR A 239 11.21 -1.72 34.46
CA TYR A 239 10.66 -0.37 34.28
C TYR A 239 9.59 -0.33 33.19
N THR A 240 9.81 -1.08 32.10
CA THR A 240 8.84 -1.19 31.01
C THR A 240 7.54 -1.83 31.47
N TYR A 241 7.58 -2.88 32.31
CA TYR A 241 6.38 -3.50 32.88
C TYR A 241 5.61 -2.55 33.78
N ILE A 242 6.30 -1.79 34.65
CA ILE A 242 5.67 -0.79 35.52
C ILE A 242 5.00 0.31 34.68
N PHE A 243 5.71 0.84 33.69
CA PHE A 243 5.16 1.84 32.78
C PHE A 243 3.92 1.32 32.03
N SER A 244 4.00 0.12 31.47
CA SER A 244 2.88 -0.53 30.76
C SER A 244 1.68 -0.73 31.69
N ALA A 245 1.90 -1.19 32.92
CA ALA A 245 0.83 -1.37 33.91
C ALA A 245 0.15 -0.04 34.25
N ILE A 246 0.91 1.04 34.43
CA ILE A 246 0.37 2.37 34.71
C ILE A 246 -0.50 2.85 33.53
N VAL A 247 -0.02 2.70 32.28
CA VAL A 247 -0.77 3.09 31.07
C VAL A 247 -2.08 2.32 30.97
N VAL A 248 -2.06 1.00 31.19
CA VAL A 248 -3.25 0.16 31.16
C VAL A 248 -4.26 0.58 32.25
N ILE A 249 -3.81 0.79 33.48
CA ILE A 249 -4.67 1.24 34.59
C ILE A 249 -5.28 2.62 34.27
N ALA A 250 -4.47 3.57 33.77
CA ALA A 250 -4.95 4.88 33.39
C ALA A 250 -5.98 4.81 32.24
N SER A 251 -5.79 3.92 31.26
CA SER A 251 -6.74 3.70 30.17
C SER A 251 -8.07 3.14 30.67
N ILE A 252 -8.02 2.19 31.61
CA ILE A 252 -9.24 1.62 32.21
C ILE A 252 -9.97 2.66 33.09
N ALA A 253 -9.22 3.50 33.83
CA ALA A 253 -9.80 4.54 34.65
C ALA A 253 -10.40 5.70 33.88
N SER A 254 -10.02 5.87 32.60
CA SER A 254 -10.55 6.90 31.71
C SER A 254 -11.80 6.48 30.91
N LEU A 255 -12.18 5.20 30.96
CA LEU A 255 -13.40 4.63 30.41
C LEU A 255 -14.57 4.75 31.36
#